data_39e121e12003390b1066c33cab5a4836
#
_entry.id   39e121e12003390b1066c33cab5a4836
#
_cell.length_a   1.000
_cell.length_b   1.000
_cell.length_c   1.000
_cell.angle_alpha   90.00
_cell.angle_beta   90.00
_cell.angle_gamma   90.00
#
_symmetry.space_group_name_H-M   'P 1'
#
loop_
_entity.id
_entity.type
_entity.pdbx_description
1 polymer ?
#
loop_
_entity_poly.entity_id
_entity_poly.type
_entity_poly.pdbx_seq_one_letter_code
_entity_poly.pdbx_strand_id
1 'polypeptide(L)'
;MKCDNEAVGNQRLALPAYPKGLPSPVPGAKYNWLLPVLNPINVVGFIDTDMLRRSQSSKENIPREVQDSVMDPLEGKVGGKAGGGIVNTTEAILVRCLLEGLVSVGVSPRDIGLICPFRAQIQLLDEDPKVAKWKEQGLELSTIDRYQGRDKQVIILSFVRSNTSGKVGRLLQDIRRINVAVTRAKCRLFMVGSFSTLHKGSEPLRSILDELSKKEVWKIKPEALHCYDI
;
A
#
# COMPACT_ATOMS: atom_id res chain seq x y z
N MET A 1 8.10 13.23 -14.63
CA MET A 1 9.33 13.58 -13.91
C MET A 1 10.48 12.84 -14.57
N LYS A 2 11.31 13.49 -15.36
CA LYS A 2 12.54 12.91 -15.91
C LYS A 2 13.56 12.91 -14.77
N CYS A 3 14.06 11.75 -14.37
CA CYS A 3 15.24 11.68 -13.51
C CYS A 3 16.43 12.10 -14.37
N ASP A 4 17.02 13.26 -14.06
CA ASP A 4 18.26 13.70 -14.68
C ASP A 4 19.37 12.70 -14.31
N ASN A 5 19.83 11.97 -15.31
CA ASN A 5 20.74 10.82 -15.23
C ASN A 5 22.23 11.20 -15.15
N GLU A 6 22.60 12.47 -14.87
CA GLU A 6 23.99 12.89 -15.07
C GLU A 6 24.78 13.35 -13.82
N ALA A 7 24.20 13.37 -12.62
CA ALA A 7 24.91 13.93 -11.46
C ALA A 7 25.07 13.03 -10.23
N VAL A 8 24.65 11.78 -10.26
CA VAL A 8 24.94 10.85 -9.16
C VAL A 8 25.63 9.63 -9.78
N GLY A 9 26.92 9.55 -9.54
CA GLY A 9 27.77 8.47 -10.05
C GLY A 9 27.13 7.10 -9.80
N ASN A 10 27.01 6.34 -10.83
CA ASN A 10 26.69 4.94 -11.10
C ASN A 10 26.43 3.95 -9.93
N GLN A 11 25.86 4.38 -8.83
CA GLN A 11 25.15 3.52 -7.90
C GLN A 11 23.64 3.57 -8.18
N ARG A 12 23.26 3.19 -9.43
CA ARG A 12 22.01 2.47 -9.55
C ARG A 12 22.11 1.37 -8.49
N LEU A 13 21.20 1.38 -7.50
CA LEU A 13 20.83 0.13 -6.87
C LEU A 13 20.43 -0.79 -8.03
N ALA A 14 21.40 -1.52 -8.55
CA ALA A 14 21.10 -2.72 -9.27
C ALA A 14 20.37 -3.56 -8.23
N LEU A 15 19.03 -3.41 -8.20
CA LEU A 15 18.20 -4.44 -7.63
C LEU A 15 18.76 -5.70 -8.27
N PRO A 16 19.28 -6.67 -7.48
CA PRO A 16 19.97 -7.80 -8.02
C PRO A 16 19.14 -8.34 -9.16
N ALA A 17 19.77 -8.54 -10.32
CA ALA A 17 19.12 -9.12 -11.48
C ALA A 17 18.19 -10.19 -10.96
N TYR A 18 16.90 -10.05 -11.21
CA TYR A 18 15.76 -10.86 -10.76
C TYR A 18 16.25 -12.12 -10.03
N PRO A 19 16.13 -12.28 -8.72
CA PRO A 19 16.88 -13.30 -8.00
C PRO A 19 16.69 -14.62 -8.74
N LYS A 20 17.77 -15.24 -9.17
CA LYS A 20 17.75 -16.61 -9.70
C LYS A 20 17.23 -17.48 -8.56
N GLY A 21 15.91 -17.66 -8.46
CA GLY A 21 15.29 -18.40 -7.35
C GLY A 21 13.93 -17.89 -6.89
N LEU A 22 13.38 -16.78 -7.41
CA LEU A 22 11.92 -16.65 -7.31
C LEU A 22 11.33 -17.79 -8.14
N PRO A 23 10.56 -18.71 -7.52
CA PRO A 23 9.94 -19.79 -8.27
C PRO A 23 9.12 -19.16 -9.41
N SER A 24 9.22 -19.75 -10.60
CA SER A 24 8.29 -19.46 -11.70
C SER A 24 6.87 -19.45 -11.14
N PRO A 25 5.95 -18.62 -11.66
CA PRO A 25 4.58 -18.57 -11.18
C PRO A 25 4.03 -20.01 -11.12
N VAL A 26 3.97 -20.58 -9.93
CA VAL A 26 3.35 -21.89 -9.72
C VAL A 26 1.86 -21.61 -9.58
N PRO A 27 0.99 -22.25 -10.39
CA PRO A 27 -0.45 -22.13 -10.20
C PRO A 27 -0.82 -22.40 -8.74
N GLY A 28 -1.45 -21.41 -8.06
CA GLY A 28 -1.78 -21.48 -6.64
C GLY A 28 -0.69 -21.02 -5.65
N ALA A 29 0.48 -20.56 -6.11
CA ALA A 29 1.50 -20.05 -5.20
C ALA A 29 1.08 -18.72 -4.53
N LYS A 30 1.29 -18.68 -3.24
CA LYS A 30 0.90 -17.62 -2.28
C LYS A 30 1.25 -16.18 -2.71
N TYR A 31 2.27 -16.00 -3.55
CA TYR A 31 2.85 -14.70 -3.90
C TYR A 31 2.84 -14.39 -5.40
N ASN A 32 2.06 -15.11 -6.20
CA ASN A 32 2.05 -14.89 -7.66
C ASN A 32 1.74 -13.44 -8.06
N TRP A 33 0.92 -12.73 -7.29
CA TRP A 33 0.59 -11.34 -7.54
C TRP A 33 1.76 -10.38 -7.25
N LEU A 34 2.71 -10.77 -6.38
CA LEU A 34 3.88 -9.97 -6.06
C LEU A 34 4.94 -9.99 -7.18
N LEU A 35 4.99 -11.04 -7.98
CA LEU A 35 6.02 -11.16 -9.03
C LEU A 35 6.05 -9.96 -9.99
N PRO A 36 4.93 -9.53 -10.59
CA PRO A 36 4.93 -8.33 -11.42
C PRO A 36 5.18 -7.06 -10.60
N VAL A 37 4.72 -6.99 -9.34
CA VAL A 37 4.91 -5.83 -8.46
C VAL A 37 6.39 -5.64 -8.13
N LEU A 38 7.10 -6.73 -7.84
CA LEU A 38 8.53 -6.70 -7.49
C LEU A 38 9.46 -6.51 -8.68
N ASN A 39 8.95 -6.55 -9.92
CA ASN A 39 9.77 -6.32 -11.11
C ASN A 39 10.48 -4.96 -11.01
N PRO A 40 11.83 -4.92 -11.10
CA PRO A 40 12.61 -3.69 -10.91
C PRO A 40 12.34 -2.58 -11.96
N ILE A 41 11.71 -2.91 -13.08
CA ILE A 41 11.32 -1.94 -14.11
C ILE A 41 10.18 -1.04 -13.59
N ASN A 42 9.34 -1.55 -12.68
CA ASN A 42 8.20 -0.80 -12.15
C ASN A 42 8.66 0.14 -11.04
N VAL A 43 8.84 1.40 -11.37
CA VAL A 43 9.29 2.46 -10.44
C VAL A 43 8.15 2.97 -9.56
N VAL A 44 6.95 3.06 -10.13
CA VAL A 44 5.73 3.46 -9.44
C VAL A 44 4.67 2.38 -9.68
N GLY A 45 3.88 2.07 -8.66
CA GLY A 45 2.80 1.12 -8.82
C GLY A 45 1.70 1.25 -7.78
N PHE A 46 0.48 0.88 -8.19
CA PHE A 46 -0.71 0.90 -7.37
C PHE A 46 -1.30 -0.51 -7.21
N ILE A 47 -1.42 -0.95 -5.97
CA ILE A 47 -2.03 -2.22 -5.60
C ILE A 47 -3.50 -1.96 -5.25
N ASP A 48 -4.38 -2.29 -6.20
CA ASP A 48 -5.81 -2.00 -6.13
C ASP A 48 -6.57 -3.09 -5.36
N THR A 49 -7.25 -2.69 -4.30
CA THR A 49 -8.03 -3.56 -3.40
C THR A 49 -9.53 -3.61 -3.74
N ASP A 50 -10.01 -2.96 -4.78
CA ASP A 50 -11.45 -2.87 -5.10
C ASP A 50 -12.13 -4.23 -5.33
N MET A 51 -11.41 -5.21 -5.88
CA MET A 51 -11.97 -6.54 -6.09
C MET A 51 -12.19 -7.30 -4.77
N LEU A 52 -11.37 -7.03 -3.75
CA LEU A 52 -11.49 -7.63 -2.42
C LEU A 52 -12.77 -7.17 -1.73
N ARG A 53 -13.09 -5.88 -1.82
CA ARG A 53 -14.32 -5.30 -1.31
C ARG A 53 -15.57 -5.96 -1.91
N ARG A 54 -15.61 -6.12 -3.23
CA ARG A 54 -16.74 -6.74 -3.93
C ARG A 54 -16.97 -8.17 -3.48
N SER A 55 -15.93 -8.95 -3.28
CA SER A 55 -16.03 -10.34 -2.84
C SER A 55 -16.62 -10.47 -1.43
N GLN A 56 -16.28 -9.59 -0.50
CA GLN A 56 -16.84 -9.60 0.86
C GLN A 56 -18.31 -9.19 0.88
N SER A 57 -18.68 -8.18 0.12
CA SER A 57 -20.08 -7.71 0.00
C SER A 57 -21.01 -8.78 -0.61
N SER A 58 -20.49 -9.67 -1.45
CA SER A 58 -21.29 -10.75 -2.07
C SER A 58 -21.66 -11.89 -1.11
N LYS A 59 -21.02 -11.96 0.05
CA LYS A 59 -21.30 -13.00 1.07
C LYS A 59 -22.39 -12.61 2.06
N GLU A 60 -22.78 -11.34 2.11
CA GLU A 60 -23.83 -10.83 2.97
C GLU A 60 -25.02 -10.36 2.12
N ASN A 61 -26.18 -11.04 2.26
CA ASN A 61 -27.47 -10.60 1.73
C ASN A 61 -27.98 -9.38 2.52
N ILE A 62 -27.32 -8.24 2.41
CA ILE A 62 -27.73 -7.00 3.07
C ILE A 62 -28.62 -6.21 2.12
N PRO A 63 -29.85 -5.79 2.53
CA PRO A 63 -30.72 -4.95 1.71
C PRO A 63 -30.04 -3.64 1.32
N ARG A 64 -30.25 -3.19 0.08
CA ARG A 64 -29.61 -1.98 -0.49
C ARG A 64 -29.81 -0.70 0.36
N GLU A 65 -30.92 -0.60 1.08
CA GLU A 65 -31.26 0.56 1.92
C GLU A 65 -30.39 0.69 3.18
N VAL A 66 -29.67 -0.39 3.58
CA VAL A 66 -28.78 -0.39 4.73
C VAL A 66 -27.31 -0.18 4.30
N GLN A 67 -27.00 -0.30 3.01
CA GLN A 67 -25.61 -0.24 2.50
C GLN A 67 -24.95 1.14 2.64
N ASP A 68 -25.72 2.23 2.66
CA ASP A 68 -25.16 3.59 2.79
C ASP A 68 -24.73 3.96 4.22
N SER A 69 -25.17 3.22 5.22
CA SER A 69 -24.85 3.44 6.64
C SER A 69 -23.86 2.42 7.21
N VAL A 70 -23.61 1.30 6.51
CA VAL A 70 -22.67 0.26 6.93
C VAL A 70 -21.27 0.64 6.47
N MET A 71 -20.30 0.59 7.39
CA MET A 71 -18.89 0.73 7.05
C MET A 71 -18.50 -0.39 6.08
N ASP A 72 -17.75 -0.01 5.04
CA ASP A 72 -17.17 -0.98 4.11
C ASP A 72 -16.42 -2.06 4.92
N PRO A 73 -16.63 -3.36 4.62
CA PRO A 73 -16.02 -4.45 5.39
C PRO A 73 -14.48 -4.41 5.44
N LEU A 74 -13.83 -3.65 4.55
CA LEU A 74 -12.38 -3.45 4.56
C LEU A 74 -11.91 -2.35 5.51
N GLU A 75 -12.80 -1.39 5.87
CA GLU A 75 -12.50 -0.34 6.84
C GLU A 75 -13.06 -0.71 8.22
N GLY A 76 -12.24 -0.64 9.26
CA GLY A 76 -12.66 -0.81 10.65
C GLY A 76 -12.40 0.44 11.48
N LYS A 77 -13.18 0.65 12.56
CA LYS A 77 -12.86 1.61 13.60
C LYS A 77 -12.31 0.87 14.81
N VAL A 78 -11.12 1.26 15.23
CA VAL A 78 -10.51 0.74 16.46
C VAL A 78 -10.53 1.83 17.51
N GLY A 79 -11.04 1.51 18.70
CA GLY A 79 -11.00 2.40 19.88
C GLY A 79 -12.37 2.88 20.36
N GLY A 80 -12.48 2.97 21.70
CA GLY A 80 -13.66 3.44 22.44
C GLY A 80 -13.87 4.96 22.35
N LYS A 81 -14.83 5.44 23.12
CA LYS A 81 -15.51 6.74 23.11
C LYS A 81 -14.73 8.06 22.84
N ALA A 82 -13.41 8.08 22.72
CA ALA A 82 -12.63 9.33 22.60
C ALA A 82 -11.44 9.30 21.63
N GLY A 83 -11.44 8.49 20.55
CA GLY A 83 -10.31 8.53 19.62
C GLY A 83 -10.22 7.38 18.63
N GLY A 84 -11.34 6.83 18.20
CA GLY A 84 -11.34 5.72 17.25
C GLY A 84 -10.62 6.08 15.96
N GLY A 85 -9.54 5.34 15.65
CA GLY A 85 -8.80 5.42 14.41
C GLY A 85 -9.42 4.54 13.32
N ILE A 86 -9.19 4.88 12.06
CA ILE A 86 -9.60 4.06 10.92
C ILE A 86 -8.46 3.10 10.61
N VAL A 87 -8.79 1.82 10.45
CA VAL A 87 -7.87 0.76 10.05
C VAL A 87 -8.43 0.00 8.86
N ASN A 88 -7.55 -0.64 8.12
CA ASN A 88 -7.87 -1.57 7.04
C ASN A 88 -6.95 -2.79 7.18
N THR A 89 -7.48 -3.86 7.75
CA THR A 89 -6.74 -5.10 8.02
C THR A 89 -6.27 -5.77 6.72
N THR A 90 -7.08 -5.71 5.69
CA THR A 90 -6.72 -6.25 4.36
C THR A 90 -5.53 -5.52 3.76
N GLU A 91 -5.51 -4.18 3.82
CA GLU A 91 -4.33 -3.42 3.39
C GLU A 91 -3.10 -3.72 4.26
N ALA A 92 -3.28 -3.90 5.57
CA ALA A 92 -2.17 -4.26 6.46
C ALA A 92 -1.53 -5.60 6.06
N ILE A 93 -2.35 -6.60 5.72
CA ILE A 93 -1.88 -7.91 5.22
C ILE A 93 -1.11 -7.73 3.91
N LEU A 94 -1.66 -6.99 2.94
CA LEU A 94 -1.01 -6.77 1.64
C LEU A 94 0.32 -6.02 1.80
N VAL A 95 0.37 -5.01 2.67
CA VAL A 95 1.60 -4.26 3.01
C VAL A 95 2.64 -5.19 3.62
N ARG A 96 2.26 -6.04 4.58
CA ARG A 96 3.16 -7.04 5.17
C ARG A 96 3.72 -7.99 4.11
N CYS A 97 2.87 -8.46 3.19
CA CYS A 97 3.31 -9.34 2.09
C CYS A 97 4.27 -8.64 1.13
N LEU A 98 4.00 -7.37 0.82
CA LEU A 98 4.89 -6.55 -0.01
C LEU A 98 6.24 -6.34 0.67
N LEU A 99 6.26 -6.04 1.97
CA LEU A 99 7.49 -5.94 2.77
C LEU A 99 8.27 -7.25 2.75
N GLU A 100 7.59 -8.39 2.98
CA GLU A 100 8.21 -9.72 2.95
C GLU A 100 8.81 -10.01 1.57
N GLY A 101 8.09 -9.68 0.51
CA GLY A 101 8.59 -9.81 -0.87
C GLY A 101 9.83 -8.95 -1.14
N LEU A 102 9.79 -7.66 -0.76
CA LEU A 102 10.92 -6.75 -0.92
C LEU A 102 12.17 -7.23 -0.17
N VAL A 103 12.00 -7.66 1.08
CA VAL A 103 13.12 -8.17 1.89
C VAL A 103 13.65 -9.48 1.30
N SER A 104 12.80 -10.36 0.80
CA SER A 104 13.20 -11.64 0.19
C SER A 104 14.02 -11.46 -1.10
N VAL A 105 13.78 -10.37 -1.84
CA VAL A 105 14.58 -10.02 -3.02
C VAL A 105 15.80 -9.16 -2.69
N GLY A 106 16.15 -9.00 -1.40
CA GLY A 106 17.38 -8.37 -0.95
C GLY A 106 17.29 -6.87 -0.66
N VAL A 107 16.09 -6.27 -0.63
CA VAL A 107 15.92 -4.88 -0.19
C VAL A 107 16.10 -4.82 1.33
N SER A 108 17.03 -4.01 1.81
CA SER A 108 17.24 -3.84 3.24
C SER A 108 16.07 -3.12 3.90
N PRO A 109 15.55 -3.57 5.07
CA PRO A 109 14.50 -2.87 5.80
C PRO A 109 14.79 -1.39 6.06
N ARG A 110 16.07 -1.01 6.28
CA ARG A 110 16.50 0.39 6.47
C ARG A 110 16.24 1.29 5.25
N ASP A 111 16.13 0.68 4.08
CA ASP A 111 15.89 1.39 2.81
C ASP A 111 14.40 1.51 2.48
N ILE A 112 13.54 0.97 3.34
CA ILE A 112 12.08 0.98 3.17
C ILE A 112 11.45 1.94 4.17
N GLY A 113 10.51 2.74 3.66
CA GLY A 113 9.61 3.57 4.46
C GLY A 113 8.16 3.20 4.21
N LEU A 114 7.40 3.05 5.28
CA LEU A 114 5.97 2.79 5.24
C LEU A 114 5.22 4.01 5.81
N ILE A 115 4.37 4.59 4.98
CA ILE A 115 3.62 5.79 5.32
C ILE A 115 2.13 5.49 5.27
N CYS A 116 1.41 5.86 6.33
CA CYS A 116 -0.04 5.77 6.40
C CYS A 116 -0.64 7.12 6.83
N PRO A 117 -1.84 7.50 6.38
CA PRO A 117 -2.48 8.72 6.83
C PRO A 117 -2.97 8.62 8.28
N PHE A 118 -3.24 7.40 8.80
CA PHE A 118 -3.89 7.18 10.10
C PHE A 118 -2.96 6.46 11.08
N ARG A 119 -2.87 6.99 12.32
CA ARG A 119 -2.05 6.39 13.38
C ARG A 119 -2.50 4.98 13.75
N ALA A 120 -3.82 4.72 13.72
CA ALA A 120 -4.35 3.40 14.05
C ALA A 120 -3.83 2.31 13.09
N GLN A 121 -3.68 2.63 11.79
CA GLN A 121 -3.09 1.71 10.83
C GLN A 121 -1.60 1.45 11.12
N ILE A 122 -0.86 2.47 11.53
CA ILE A 122 0.55 2.30 11.96
C ILE A 122 0.62 1.36 13.18
N GLN A 123 -0.26 1.55 14.16
CA GLN A 123 -0.31 0.70 15.34
C GLN A 123 -0.64 -0.75 15.00
N LEU A 124 -1.65 -0.97 14.14
CA LEU A 124 -2.01 -2.30 13.65
C LEU A 124 -0.82 -3.00 12.96
N LEU A 125 -0.06 -2.28 12.14
CA LEU A 125 1.13 -2.81 11.47
C LEU A 125 2.29 -3.06 12.45
N ASP A 126 2.43 -2.22 13.46
CA ASP A 126 3.49 -2.35 14.49
C ASP A 126 3.27 -3.55 15.42
N GLU A 127 2.02 -4.02 15.55
CA GLU A 127 1.65 -5.23 16.28
C GLU A 127 2.02 -6.53 15.56
N ASP A 128 2.28 -6.48 14.24
CA ASP A 128 2.70 -7.66 13.47
C ASP A 128 4.16 -8.03 13.81
N PRO A 129 4.44 -9.26 14.28
CA PRO A 129 5.79 -9.66 14.73
C PRO A 129 6.86 -9.56 13.63
N LYS A 130 6.49 -9.77 12.35
CA LYS A 130 7.44 -9.64 11.23
C LYS A 130 7.77 -8.17 10.99
N VAL A 131 6.76 -7.30 11.01
CA VAL A 131 6.93 -5.85 10.85
C VAL A 131 7.77 -5.30 12.00
N ALA A 132 7.49 -5.69 13.25
CA ALA A 132 8.28 -5.31 14.42
C ALA A 132 9.76 -5.70 14.25
N LYS A 133 10.04 -6.92 13.80
CA LYS A 133 11.41 -7.38 13.51
C LYS A 133 12.10 -6.54 12.44
N TRP A 134 11.41 -6.17 11.36
CA TRP A 134 12.01 -5.31 10.32
C TRP A 134 12.20 -3.89 10.80
N LYS A 135 11.37 -3.42 11.72
CA LYS A 135 11.54 -2.11 12.36
C LYS A 135 12.83 -2.06 13.20
N GLU A 136 13.16 -3.12 13.94
CA GLU A 136 14.46 -3.26 14.62
C GLU A 136 15.64 -3.23 13.62
N GLN A 137 15.42 -3.68 12.38
CA GLN A 137 16.39 -3.65 11.29
C GLN A 137 16.41 -2.32 10.51
N GLY A 138 15.63 -1.33 10.93
CA GLY A 138 15.63 0.02 10.37
C GLY A 138 14.49 0.37 9.43
N LEU A 139 13.45 -0.50 9.28
CA LEU A 139 12.21 -0.13 8.62
C LEU A 139 11.56 1.06 9.35
N GLU A 140 11.20 2.11 8.62
CA GLU A 140 10.53 3.26 9.18
C GLU A 140 9.03 3.22 8.92
N LEU A 141 8.23 3.26 10.00
CA LEU A 141 6.77 3.41 9.95
C LEU A 141 6.38 4.78 10.50
N SER A 142 5.60 5.55 9.74
CA SER A 142 5.13 6.85 10.22
C SER A 142 3.89 7.35 9.50
N THR A 143 3.26 8.34 10.10
CA THR A 143 2.20 9.09 9.43
C THR A 143 2.79 10.10 8.44
N ILE A 144 1.97 10.52 7.45
CA ILE A 144 2.38 11.49 6.43
C ILE A 144 3.01 12.73 7.07
N ASP A 145 2.36 13.31 8.08
CA ASP A 145 2.80 14.54 8.73
C ASP A 145 4.15 14.39 9.46
N ARG A 146 4.46 13.18 9.96
CA ARG A 146 5.73 12.91 10.67
C ARG A 146 6.84 12.43 9.77
N TYR A 147 6.53 12.11 8.51
CA TYR A 147 7.50 11.58 7.54
C TYR A 147 8.22 12.70 6.76
N GLN A 148 7.93 13.95 7.07
CA GLN A 148 8.55 15.09 6.39
C GLN A 148 10.07 15.10 6.56
N GLY A 149 10.80 15.32 5.45
CA GLY A 149 12.27 15.38 5.44
C GLY A 149 12.99 14.03 5.48
N ARG A 150 12.29 12.92 5.39
CA ARG A 150 12.87 11.57 5.41
C ARG A 150 12.65 10.88 4.07
N ASP A 151 13.73 10.66 3.33
CA ASP A 151 13.67 9.95 2.04
C ASP A 151 14.20 8.54 2.18
N LYS A 152 13.54 7.58 1.49
CA LYS A 152 13.96 6.18 1.44
C LYS A 152 14.07 5.71 -0.01
N GLN A 153 14.81 4.62 -0.22
CA GLN A 153 14.89 4.02 -1.54
C GLN A 153 13.53 3.52 -2.03
N VAL A 154 12.80 2.89 -1.13
CA VAL A 154 11.45 2.37 -1.39
C VAL A 154 10.47 3.00 -0.40
N ILE A 155 9.37 3.54 -0.91
CA ILE A 155 8.24 4.00 -0.09
C ILE A 155 7.02 3.14 -0.41
N ILE A 156 6.33 2.73 0.64
CA ILE A 156 5.00 2.09 0.59
C ILE A 156 4.01 3.04 1.23
N LEU A 157 2.96 3.42 0.49
CA LEU A 157 1.84 4.21 0.99
C LEU A 157 0.61 3.30 1.16
N SER A 158 0.08 3.14 2.38
CA SER A 158 -1.21 2.50 2.63
C SER A 158 -2.24 3.58 2.89
N PHE A 159 -3.25 3.69 2.03
CA PHE A 159 -4.25 4.75 2.10
C PHE A 159 -5.39 4.47 3.08
N VAL A 160 -5.60 3.19 3.39
CA VAL A 160 -6.57 2.71 4.40
C VAL A 160 -8.04 2.85 3.97
N ARG A 161 -8.37 3.96 3.29
CA ARG A 161 -9.76 4.28 2.94
C ARG A 161 -10.28 3.38 1.81
N SER A 162 -11.39 2.68 2.10
CA SER A 162 -12.10 1.82 1.17
C SER A 162 -13.58 1.89 1.44
N ASN A 163 -14.35 2.62 0.61
CA ASN A 163 -15.80 2.78 0.74
C ASN A 163 -16.45 3.18 -0.59
N THR A 164 -17.73 2.88 -0.74
CA THR A 164 -18.49 3.17 -1.97
C THR A 164 -18.80 4.65 -2.16
N SER A 165 -18.85 5.42 -1.06
CA SER A 165 -19.21 6.85 -1.08
C SER A 165 -18.05 7.75 -1.54
N GLY A 166 -16.81 7.26 -1.59
CA GLY A 166 -15.61 8.06 -1.88
C GLY A 166 -15.18 8.97 -0.72
N LYS A 167 -15.58 8.66 0.51
CA LYS A 167 -15.20 9.45 1.69
C LYS A 167 -13.77 9.12 2.10
N VAL A 168 -12.81 9.98 1.77
CA VAL A 168 -11.38 9.80 2.11
C VAL A 168 -10.93 10.63 3.32
N GLY A 169 -11.65 11.70 3.64
CA GLY A 169 -11.31 12.62 4.74
C GLY A 169 -10.30 13.70 4.32
N ARG A 170 -10.16 14.73 5.16
CA ARG A 170 -9.35 15.93 4.86
C ARG A 170 -7.88 15.62 4.61
N LEU A 171 -7.33 14.62 5.29
CA LEU A 171 -5.90 14.25 5.13
C LEU A 171 -5.54 13.86 3.71
N LEU A 172 -6.39 13.07 3.04
CA LEU A 172 -6.16 12.60 1.67
C LEU A 172 -6.66 13.58 0.61
N GLN A 173 -7.32 14.67 1.00
CA GLN A 173 -7.70 15.77 0.12
C GLN A 173 -6.67 16.91 0.10
N ASP A 174 -5.71 16.90 1.03
CA ASP A 174 -4.67 17.92 1.11
C ASP A 174 -3.53 17.59 0.15
N ILE A 175 -3.44 18.37 -0.94
CA ILE A 175 -2.42 18.21 -1.98
C ILE A 175 -0.99 18.32 -1.42
N ARG A 176 -0.77 19.16 -0.41
CA ARG A 176 0.57 19.34 0.18
C ARG A 176 1.03 18.07 0.87
N ARG A 177 0.12 17.42 1.62
CA ARG A 177 0.39 16.14 2.30
C ARG A 177 0.64 15.01 1.30
N ILE A 178 -0.20 14.92 0.27
CA ILE A 178 -0.01 13.92 -0.79
C ILE A 178 1.33 14.11 -1.50
N ASN A 179 1.67 15.35 -1.86
CA ASN A 179 2.95 15.64 -2.49
C ASN A 179 4.13 15.25 -1.59
N VAL A 180 4.07 15.56 -0.28
CA VAL A 180 5.10 15.11 0.67
C VAL A 180 5.23 13.60 0.64
N ALA A 181 4.13 12.85 0.70
CA ALA A 181 4.16 11.39 0.75
C ALA A 181 4.76 10.76 -0.53
N VAL A 182 4.28 11.18 -1.70
CA VAL A 182 4.69 10.57 -2.98
C VAL A 182 6.12 10.95 -3.41
N THR A 183 6.65 12.07 -2.90
CA THR A 183 8.01 12.51 -3.22
C THR A 183 9.08 11.98 -2.27
N ARG A 184 8.73 11.13 -1.30
CA ARG A 184 9.72 10.55 -0.36
C ARG A 184 10.48 9.36 -0.94
N ALA A 185 10.01 8.80 -2.05
CA ALA A 185 10.65 7.67 -2.71
C ALA A 185 11.80 8.13 -3.61
N LYS A 186 13.02 7.61 -3.37
CA LYS A 186 14.18 7.84 -4.24
C LYS A 186 14.16 6.97 -5.49
N CYS A 187 13.74 5.70 -5.34
CA CYS A 187 13.77 4.71 -6.41
C CYS A 187 12.41 4.11 -6.73
N ARG A 188 11.61 3.75 -5.71
CA ARG A 188 10.35 3.03 -5.93
C ARG A 188 9.25 3.52 -5.00
N LEU A 189 8.07 3.71 -5.58
CA LEU A 189 6.85 4.08 -4.86
C LEU A 189 5.78 3.01 -5.08
N PHE A 190 5.34 2.37 -4.01
CA PHE A 190 4.17 1.50 -4.01
C PHE A 190 3.03 2.15 -3.26
N MET A 191 1.87 2.14 -3.87
CA MET A 191 0.63 2.64 -3.29
C MET A 191 -0.36 1.49 -3.13
N VAL A 192 -0.97 1.35 -1.95
CA VAL A 192 -1.93 0.29 -1.63
C VAL A 192 -3.24 0.92 -1.22
N GLY A 193 -4.36 0.53 -1.82
CA GLY A 193 -5.66 1.08 -1.46
C GLY A 193 -6.78 0.76 -2.46
N SER A 194 -7.97 1.28 -2.17
CA SER A 194 -9.12 1.21 -3.07
C SER A 194 -9.01 2.27 -4.15
N PHE A 195 -8.76 1.87 -5.40
CA PHE A 195 -8.66 2.79 -6.53
C PHE A 195 -9.91 3.65 -6.67
N SER A 196 -11.09 3.02 -6.66
CA SER A 196 -12.36 3.73 -6.86
C SER A 196 -12.67 4.73 -5.75
N THR A 197 -12.35 4.40 -4.49
CA THR A 197 -12.55 5.30 -3.34
C THR A 197 -11.65 6.53 -3.43
N LEU A 198 -10.37 6.32 -3.71
CA LEU A 198 -9.37 7.38 -3.77
C LEU A 198 -9.60 8.29 -4.97
N HIS A 199 -9.85 7.71 -6.14
CA HIS A 199 -10.13 8.43 -7.38
C HIS A 199 -11.39 9.31 -7.26
N LYS A 200 -12.44 8.80 -6.60
CA LYS A 200 -13.68 9.55 -6.39
C LYS A 200 -13.54 10.65 -5.34
N GLY A 201 -12.79 10.38 -4.26
CA GLY A 201 -12.80 11.19 -3.05
C GLY A 201 -11.66 12.20 -2.90
N SER A 202 -10.60 12.08 -3.70
CA SER A 202 -9.41 12.93 -3.60
C SER A 202 -8.98 13.44 -4.96
N GLU A 203 -9.08 14.73 -5.20
CA GLU A 203 -8.64 15.33 -6.45
C GLU A 203 -7.12 15.18 -6.66
N PRO A 204 -6.25 15.41 -5.65
CA PRO A 204 -4.81 15.17 -5.80
C PRO A 204 -4.47 13.71 -6.15
N LEU A 205 -5.13 12.74 -5.50
CA LEU A 205 -4.90 11.32 -5.80
C LEU A 205 -5.48 10.93 -7.14
N ARG A 206 -6.62 11.48 -7.56
CA ARG A 206 -7.18 11.27 -8.89
C ARG A 206 -6.16 11.62 -9.96
N SER A 207 -5.57 12.82 -9.89
CA SER A 207 -4.57 13.26 -10.87
C SER A 207 -3.38 12.30 -10.95
N ILE A 208 -2.90 11.77 -9.81
CA ILE A 208 -1.81 10.79 -9.77
C ILE A 208 -2.25 9.46 -10.38
N LEU A 209 -3.46 8.98 -10.02
CA LEU A 209 -3.98 7.69 -10.48
C LEU A 209 -4.30 7.68 -11.99
N ASP A 210 -4.72 8.81 -12.55
CA ASP A 210 -5.00 8.97 -13.98
C ASP A 210 -3.71 8.91 -14.82
N GLU A 211 -2.57 9.30 -14.25
CA GLU A 211 -1.26 9.21 -14.91
C GLU A 211 -0.66 7.79 -14.89
N LEU A 212 -1.18 6.90 -14.05
CA LEU A 212 -0.67 5.52 -13.99
C LEU A 212 -1.15 4.72 -15.21
N SER A 213 -0.21 4.04 -15.86
CA SER A 213 -0.53 3.10 -16.93
C SER A 213 -1.23 1.86 -16.37
N LYS A 214 -1.97 1.13 -17.23
CA LYS A 214 -2.61 -0.14 -16.83
C LYS A 214 -1.62 -1.19 -16.32
N LYS A 215 -0.34 -1.09 -16.69
CA LYS A 215 0.73 -1.99 -16.22
C LYS A 215 1.23 -1.66 -14.82
N GLU A 216 0.95 -0.45 -14.34
CA GLU A 216 1.34 0.03 -13.02
C GLU A 216 0.21 -0.12 -11.98
N VAL A 217 -0.97 -0.60 -12.41
CA VAL A 217 -2.11 -0.88 -11.53
C VAL A 217 -2.35 -2.38 -11.44
N TRP A 218 -2.11 -2.96 -10.26
CA TRP A 218 -2.30 -4.39 -10.00
C TRP A 218 -3.56 -4.63 -9.17
N LYS A 219 -4.56 -5.25 -9.80
CA LYS A 219 -5.83 -5.60 -9.15
C LYS A 219 -5.67 -6.90 -8.37
N ILE A 220 -5.80 -6.82 -7.05
CA ILE A 220 -5.69 -7.98 -6.18
C ILE A 220 -7.01 -8.74 -6.18
N LYS A 221 -6.94 -10.03 -6.52
CA LYS A 221 -8.08 -10.94 -6.49
C LYS A 221 -8.25 -11.56 -5.10
N PRO A 222 -9.48 -11.93 -4.69
CA PRO A 222 -9.74 -12.56 -3.39
C PRO A 222 -8.89 -13.80 -3.11
N GLU A 223 -8.60 -14.61 -4.16
CA GLU A 223 -7.79 -15.81 -4.03
C GLU A 223 -6.37 -15.53 -3.54
N ALA A 224 -5.87 -14.32 -3.77
CA ALA A 224 -4.55 -13.90 -3.28
C ALA A 224 -4.48 -13.82 -1.75
N LEU A 225 -5.61 -13.68 -1.05
CA LEU A 225 -5.69 -13.59 0.42
C LEU A 225 -5.91 -14.94 1.10
N HIS A 226 -6.44 -15.96 0.41
CA HIS A 226 -6.74 -17.28 0.99
C HIS A 226 -5.51 -18.04 1.52
N CYS A 227 -4.33 -17.55 1.24
CA CYS A 227 -3.07 -18.14 1.67
C CYS A 227 -2.53 -17.56 2.98
N TYR A 228 -3.27 -16.67 3.61
CA TYR A 228 -2.89 -16.07 4.90
C TYR A 228 -3.80 -16.63 5.97
N ASP A 229 -3.23 -17.41 6.91
CA ASP A 229 -3.89 -17.75 8.16
C ASP A 229 -4.19 -16.42 8.86
N ILE A 230 -5.48 -16.02 8.86
CA ILE A 230 -6.04 -14.92 9.61
C ILE A 230 -6.48 -15.48 10.95
#